data_5d2acee8ef46a53eac6c88be91d6d1e5
#
_entry.id   5d2acee8ef46a53eac6c88be91d6d1e5
#
_cell.length_a   1.000
_cell.length_b   1.000
_cell.length_c   1.000
_cell.angle_alpha   90.00
_cell.angle_beta   90.00
_cell.angle_gamma   90.00
#
_symmetry.space_group_name_H-M   'P 1'
#
loop_
_entity.id
_entity.type
_entity.pdbx_description
1 polymer ?
#
loop_
_entity_poly.entity_id
_entity_poly.type
_entity_poly.pdbx_seq_one_letter_code
_entity_poly.pdbx_strand_id
1 'polypeptide(L)'
;VSSRRQRQMCIRDRKIIARAAKVDQVKAGEIHTIEVDRLMSNDGTTHLTIDMYHNQLKHPKIADKDKLVFIMDHNVPAENPKTAAAHRKMRNFAKEHEIKLYEGKGVCHQIMVENHVCPGEFIMGADSHTCTYGALGAFGTGIGCTDFLYAMVTGQSWVLVPDTIRFNLHGKLREGVYARDLMLSIIGMVGANGCNYKIMEFAGEGAHNLDIDERLVLCNLAVEAGAKTGIVEPDEKVVEYVESRGRKAENLFKSDDDAVFEKVYDINLDEIKPVVARPHQIDDVVDAKEVADVKIDEAFLGSCNNGRIEELRVAAEILKGKKVSDSVRFLIAPASNEVYIQALDEGLIDIFMESGAMVMNCNCSVCWGSCQGVIGKDEVLISTGTRNFKGRAGHPDSYVYLGSAATVTASAIAGKITTAD
;
A
#
# COMPACT_ATOMS: atom_id res chain seq x y z
N VAL A 1 12.80 -46.38 19.13
CA VAL A 1 13.08 -45.67 17.89
C VAL A 1 12.35 -44.34 17.94
N SER A 2 13.08 -43.30 18.33
CA SER A 2 12.60 -41.92 18.29
C SER A 2 12.36 -41.56 16.81
N SER A 3 11.12 -41.46 16.40
CA SER A 3 10.77 -40.82 15.14
C SER A 3 11.18 -39.35 15.23
N ARG A 4 12.32 -38.98 14.68
CA ARG A 4 12.57 -37.60 14.24
C ARG A 4 11.44 -37.28 13.29
N ARG A 5 10.40 -36.57 13.76
CA ARG A 5 9.46 -35.88 12.87
C ARG A 5 10.35 -35.05 11.95
N GLN A 6 10.36 -35.35 10.68
CA GLN A 6 10.94 -34.49 9.67
C GLN A 6 10.30 -33.12 9.89
N ARG A 7 11.09 -32.15 10.39
CA ARG A 7 10.68 -30.74 10.35
C ARG A 7 10.48 -30.41 8.88
N GLN A 8 9.24 -30.34 8.45
CA GLN A 8 8.96 -29.79 7.14
C GLN A 8 9.30 -28.31 7.17
N MET A 9 10.22 -27.92 6.32
CA MET A 9 10.74 -26.58 6.10
C MET A 9 9.59 -25.59 5.86
N CYS A 10 9.45 -24.59 6.74
CA CYS A 10 8.33 -23.68 6.71
C CYS A 10 8.78 -22.27 6.26
N ILE A 11 8.12 -21.75 5.24
CA ILE A 11 8.21 -20.37 4.82
C ILE A 11 7.45 -19.51 5.84
N ARG A 12 7.84 -18.25 6.02
CA ARG A 12 7.30 -17.28 6.98
C ARG A 12 5.77 -17.16 6.93
N ASP A 13 5.23 -16.95 5.75
CA ASP A 13 3.80 -16.78 5.53
C ASP A 13 2.99 -18.01 5.98
N ARG A 14 3.52 -19.21 5.73
CA ARG A 14 2.91 -20.46 6.19
C ARG A 14 2.89 -20.57 7.71
N LYS A 15 3.90 -20.03 8.40
CA LYS A 15 3.92 -19.96 9.87
C LYS A 15 2.82 -19.03 10.39
N ILE A 16 2.58 -17.89 9.73
CA ILE A 16 1.51 -16.95 10.07
C ILE A 16 0.14 -17.60 9.83
N ILE A 17 -0.05 -18.25 8.67
CA ILE A 17 -1.30 -18.94 8.35
C ILE A 17 -1.56 -20.09 9.32
N ALA A 18 -0.55 -20.93 9.65
CA ALA A 18 -0.67 -22.02 10.58
C ALA A 18 -1.10 -21.54 11.97
N ARG A 19 -0.51 -20.44 12.46
CA ARG A 19 -0.92 -19.78 13.70
C ARG A 19 -2.39 -19.35 13.65
N ALA A 20 -2.80 -18.66 12.56
CA ALA A 20 -4.17 -18.18 12.40
C ALA A 20 -5.19 -19.30 12.25
N ALA A 21 -4.79 -20.43 11.66
CA ALA A 21 -5.58 -21.65 11.52
C ALA A 21 -5.56 -22.56 12.78
N LYS A 22 -4.72 -22.24 13.77
CA LYS A 22 -4.50 -23.06 15.00
C LYS A 22 -4.06 -24.49 14.70
N VAL A 23 -3.19 -24.65 13.70
CA VAL A 23 -2.58 -25.92 13.32
C VAL A 23 -1.05 -25.83 13.39
N ASP A 24 -0.39 -26.99 13.49
CA ASP A 24 1.08 -27.02 13.61
C ASP A 24 1.77 -26.51 12.33
N GLN A 25 1.19 -26.78 11.15
CA GLN A 25 1.74 -26.37 9.85
C GLN A 25 0.68 -26.43 8.75
N VAL A 26 0.93 -25.72 7.65
CA VAL A 26 0.10 -25.70 6.43
C VAL A 26 0.97 -25.91 5.19
N LYS A 27 0.35 -26.38 4.09
CA LYS A 27 1.02 -26.58 2.79
C LYS A 27 0.30 -25.78 1.72
N ALA A 28 1.06 -25.32 0.71
CA ALA A 28 0.48 -24.67 -0.46
C ALA A 28 -0.60 -25.57 -1.09
N GLY A 29 -1.69 -24.95 -1.51
CA GLY A 29 -2.86 -25.63 -2.09
C GLY A 29 -3.88 -26.17 -1.06
N GLU A 30 -3.58 -26.16 0.23
CA GLU A 30 -4.56 -26.49 1.26
C GLU A 30 -5.51 -25.31 1.54
N ILE A 31 -6.75 -25.63 1.92
CA ILE A 31 -7.72 -24.62 2.36
C ILE A 31 -7.91 -24.75 3.87
N HIS A 32 -7.72 -23.64 4.57
CA HIS A 32 -7.89 -23.58 6.02
C HIS A 32 -8.88 -22.50 6.41
N THR A 33 -9.68 -22.77 7.44
CA THR A 33 -10.38 -21.72 8.19
C THR A 33 -9.39 -21.07 9.13
N ILE A 34 -9.37 -19.72 9.13
CA ILE A 34 -8.44 -18.95 9.96
C ILE A 34 -9.21 -17.98 10.86
N GLU A 35 -8.66 -17.70 12.02
CA GLU A 35 -9.09 -16.59 12.85
C GLU A 35 -8.40 -15.31 12.36
N VAL A 36 -9.19 -14.26 12.13
CA VAL A 36 -8.67 -12.97 11.69
C VAL A 36 -8.27 -12.14 12.90
N ASP A 37 -7.03 -11.63 12.91
CA ASP A 37 -6.56 -10.78 14.00
C ASP A 37 -7.10 -9.37 13.91
N ARG A 38 -7.22 -8.83 12.69
CA ARG A 38 -7.79 -7.51 12.43
C ARG A 38 -8.54 -7.46 11.10
N LEU A 39 -9.55 -6.61 11.07
CA LEU A 39 -10.35 -6.31 9.89
C LEU A 39 -10.37 -4.79 9.65
N MET A 40 -10.03 -4.37 8.45
CA MET A 40 -10.06 -2.98 8.04
C MET A 40 -11.00 -2.78 6.85
N SER A 41 -11.80 -1.72 6.87
CA SER A 41 -12.48 -1.27 5.66
C SER A 41 -12.51 0.27 5.56
N ASN A 42 -12.58 0.75 4.32
CA ASN A 42 -12.60 2.17 4.00
C ASN A 42 -14.00 2.63 3.54
N ASP A 43 -14.18 3.93 3.33
CA ASP A 43 -15.46 4.51 2.94
C ASP A 43 -15.97 4.06 1.55
N GLY A 44 -15.09 3.58 0.67
CA GLY A 44 -15.48 2.98 -0.61
C GLY A 44 -16.23 1.65 -0.47
N THR A 45 -16.03 0.91 0.61
CA THR A 45 -16.53 -0.46 0.80
C THR A 45 -17.42 -0.64 2.04
N THR A 46 -17.17 0.08 3.12
CA THR A 46 -17.88 -0.10 4.41
C THR A 46 -19.38 0.14 4.30
N HIS A 47 -19.81 1.18 3.57
CA HIS A 47 -21.24 1.50 3.45
C HIS A 47 -22.03 0.37 2.75
N LEU A 48 -21.40 -0.36 1.82
CA LEU A 48 -21.98 -1.53 1.15
C LEU A 48 -22.07 -2.72 2.11
N THR A 49 -21.03 -2.94 2.92
CA THR A 49 -21.03 -3.99 3.96
C THR A 49 -22.12 -3.73 4.99
N ILE A 50 -22.33 -2.49 5.41
CA ILE A 50 -23.42 -2.11 6.35
C ILE A 50 -24.80 -2.41 5.74
N ASP A 51 -25.00 -2.12 4.45
CA ASP A 51 -26.26 -2.44 3.77
C ASP A 51 -26.50 -3.95 3.75
N MET A 52 -25.49 -4.77 3.45
CA MET A 52 -25.59 -6.22 3.50
C MET A 52 -25.86 -6.74 4.92
N TYR A 53 -25.18 -6.16 5.94
CA TYR A 53 -25.38 -6.50 7.34
C TYR A 53 -26.84 -6.35 7.77
N HIS A 54 -27.51 -5.24 7.40
CA HIS A 54 -28.90 -5.01 7.76
C HIS A 54 -29.90 -5.78 6.90
N ASN A 55 -29.61 -5.97 5.60
CA ASN A 55 -30.60 -6.51 4.67
C ASN A 55 -30.53 -8.03 4.50
N GLN A 56 -29.36 -8.65 4.71
CA GLN A 56 -29.15 -10.07 4.42
C GLN A 56 -29.07 -10.94 5.68
N LEU A 57 -28.79 -10.36 6.83
CA LEU A 57 -28.60 -11.11 8.06
C LEU A 57 -29.76 -10.90 9.04
N LYS A 58 -30.19 -11.97 9.74
CA LYS A 58 -31.20 -11.91 10.79
C LYS A 58 -30.52 -11.78 12.14
N HIS A 59 -30.66 -10.61 12.79
CA HIS A 59 -30.08 -10.33 14.12
C HIS A 59 -28.58 -10.64 14.25
N PRO A 60 -27.76 -10.13 13.31
CA PRO A 60 -26.31 -10.41 13.34
C PRO A 60 -25.69 -9.76 14.58
N LYS A 61 -24.60 -10.36 15.06
CA LYS A 61 -23.73 -9.77 16.06
C LYS A 61 -22.35 -9.63 15.45
N ILE A 62 -21.65 -8.57 15.81
CA ILE A 62 -20.22 -8.43 15.49
C ILE A 62 -19.46 -9.37 16.41
N ALA A 63 -18.57 -10.18 15.84
CA ALA A 63 -17.80 -11.19 16.59
C ALA A 63 -16.87 -10.54 17.63
N ASP A 64 -16.12 -9.53 17.19
CA ASP A 64 -15.22 -8.78 18.05
C ASP A 64 -15.02 -7.36 17.48
N LYS A 65 -15.60 -6.36 18.15
CA LYS A 65 -15.52 -4.96 17.72
C LYS A 65 -14.10 -4.38 17.77
N ASP A 66 -13.28 -4.88 18.70
CA ASP A 66 -11.93 -4.35 18.93
C ASP A 66 -10.94 -4.78 17.83
N LYS A 67 -11.33 -5.76 17.02
CA LYS A 67 -10.60 -6.16 15.81
C LYS A 67 -11.00 -5.36 14.57
N LEU A 68 -12.08 -4.58 14.62
CA LEU A 68 -12.59 -3.81 13.49
C LEU A 68 -12.05 -2.38 13.48
N VAL A 69 -11.60 -1.95 12.31
CA VAL A 69 -11.17 -0.56 12.07
C VAL A 69 -11.82 -0.05 10.80
N PHE A 70 -12.61 1.00 10.93
CA PHE A 70 -13.19 1.72 9.80
C PHE A 70 -12.44 3.02 9.54
N ILE A 71 -12.17 3.32 8.29
CA ILE A 71 -11.39 4.50 7.91
C ILE A 71 -12.06 5.19 6.73
N MET A 72 -12.34 6.49 6.87
CA MET A 72 -12.81 7.34 5.78
C MET A 72 -11.62 8.12 5.22
N ASP A 73 -11.18 7.74 4.02
CA ASP A 73 -9.96 8.26 3.38
C ASP A 73 -10.05 8.40 1.86
N HIS A 74 -11.01 7.75 1.20
CA HIS A 74 -11.13 7.77 -0.26
C HIS A 74 -11.88 9.00 -0.76
N ASN A 75 -13.01 9.32 -0.15
CA ASN A 75 -13.89 10.41 -0.53
C ASN A 75 -14.02 11.47 0.58
N VAL A 76 -12.91 11.87 1.18
CA VAL A 76 -12.85 12.81 2.31
C VAL A 76 -12.10 14.09 1.91
N PRO A 77 -12.70 15.27 2.15
CA PRO A 77 -14.10 15.52 2.51
C PRO A 77 -15.08 15.00 1.47
N ALA A 78 -16.33 14.69 1.88
CA ALA A 78 -17.34 14.19 0.96
C ALA A 78 -17.58 15.18 -0.19
N GLU A 79 -17.41 14.72 -1.43
CA GLU A 79 -17.48 15.54 -2.63
C GLU A 79 -18.92 15.77 -3.15
N ASN A 80 -19.88 14.99 -2.62
CA ASN A 80 -21.28 15.10 -3.00
C ASN A 80 -22.23 14.61 -1.88
N PRO A 81 -23.55 14.93 -1.95
CA PRO A 81 -24.53 14.53 -0.93
C PRO A 81 -24.68 13.01 -0.75
N LYS A 82 -24.46 12.19 -1.79
CA LYS A 82 -24.53 10.72 -1.72
C LYS A 82 -23.40 10.17 -0.86
N THR A 83 -22.18 10.65 -1.08
CA THR A 83 -21.02 10.31 -0.26
C THR A 83 -21.22 10.78 1.19
N ALA A 84 -21.71 12.00 1.41
CA ALA A 84 -22.00 12.50 2.76
C ALA A 84 -23.02 11.62 3.49
N ALA A 85 -24.03 11.09 2.79
CA ALA A 85 -24.99 10.14 3.37
C ALA A 85 -24.34 8.79 3.72
N ALA A 86 -23.44 8.27 2.86
CA ALA A 86 -22.67 7.07 3.14
C ALA A 86 -21.76 7.24 4.38
N HIS A 87 -21.07 8.37 4.49
CA HIS A 87 -20.27 8.70 5.67
C HIS A 87 -21.12 8.80 6.95
N ARG A 88 -22.31 9.41 6.86
CA ARG A 88 -23.25 9.45 8.00
C ARG A 88 -23.66 8.03 8.43
N LYS A 89 -23.94 7.13 7.48
CA LYS A 89 -24.26 5.73 7.75
C LYS A 89 -23.10 5.06 8.51
N MET A 90 -21.86 5.24 8.04
CA MET A 90 -20.67 4.68 8.69
C MET A 90 -20.48 5.21 10.11
N ARG A 91 -20.61 6.52 10.33
CA ARG A 91 -20.52 7.12 11.66
C ARG A 91 -21.57 6.56 12.63
N ASN A 92 -22.81 6.41 12.16
CA ASN A 92 -23.91 5.89 12.99
C ASN A 92 -23.65 4.42 13.35
N PHE A 93 -23.27 3.59 12.37
CA PHE A 93 -22.97 2.19 12.59
C PHE A 93 -21.77 1.99 13.53
N ALA A 94 -20.69 2.73 13.29
CA ALA A 94 -19.51 2.68 14.15
C ALA A 94 -19.83 3.08 15.60
N LYS A 95 -20.67 4.11 15.78
CA LYS A 95 -21.13 4.55 17.12
C LYS A 95 -22.03 3.49 17.77
N GLU A 96 -22.98 2.92 17.04
CA GLU A 96 -23.91 1.90 17.56
C GLU A 96 -23.18 0.64 18.03
N HIS A 97 -22.16 0.21 17.28
CA HIS A 97 -21.41 -1.00 17.57
C HIS A 97 -20.07 -0.76 18.28
N GLU A 98 -19.80 0.49 18.67
CA GLU A 98 -18.54 0.91 19.33
C GLU A 98 -17.27 0.53 18.55
N ILE A 99 -17.33 0.58 17.21
CA ILE A 99 -16.22 0.27 16.31
C ILE A 99 -15.29 1.48 16.20
N LYS A 100 -13.99 1.24 16.15
CA LYS A 100 -12.99 2.29 15.93
C LYS A 100 -13.15 2.89 14.53
N LEU A 101 -13.39 4.18 14.47
CA LEU A 101 -13.54 4.94 13.23
C LEU A 101 -12.52 6.08 13.15
N TYR A 102 -11.82 6.15 12.03
CA TYR A 102 -10.98 7.29 11.65
C TYR A 102 -11.63 8.02 10.48
N GLU A 103 -11.74 9.32 10.57
CA GLU A 103 -12.31 10.17 9.50
C GLU A 103 -11.33 11.29 9.18
N GLY A 104 -10.81 11.34 7.94
CA GLY A 104 -9.89 12.36 7.47
C GLY A 104 -8.58 12.45 8.25
N LYS A 105 -8.09 11.31 8.75
CA LYS A 105 -6.84 11.23 9.54
C LYS A 105 -5.65 10.76 8.72
N GLY A 106 -5.88 10.23 7.54
CA GLY A 106 -4.88 9.69 6.65
C GLY A 106 -5.41 8.54 5.82
N VAL A 107 -4.61 8.08 4.90
CA VAL A 107 -4.91 6.93 4.06
C VAL A 107 -5.01 5.66 4.91
N CYS A 108 -5.99 4.81 4.64
CA CYS A 108 -6.33 3.66 5.50
C CYS A 108 -5.13 2.76 5.80
N HIS A 109 -4.28 2.46 4.83
CA HIS A 109 -3.12 1.61 5.06
C HIS A 109 -2.06 2.28 5.93
N GLN A 110 -1.89 3.60 5.82
CA GLN A 110 -1.00 4.36 6.69
C GLN A 110 -1.53 4.39 8.14
N ILE A 111 -2.82 4.68 8.32
CA ILE A 111 -3.47 4.65 9.65
C ILE A 111 -3.32 3.27 10.31
N MET A 112 -3.48 2.20 9.52
CA MET A 112 -3.33 0.83 10.03
C MET A 112 -1.90 0.54 10.51
N VAL A 113 -0.88 0.87 9.71
CA VAL A 113 0.53 0.62 10.10
C VAL A 113 0.98 1.50 11.25
N GLU A 114 0.51 2.74 11.33
CA GLU A 114 0.79 3.64 12.43
C GLU A 114 0.18 3.18 13.77
N ASN A 115 -1.03 2.58 13.76
CA ASN A 115 -1.80 2.41 14.99
C ASN A 115 -2.20 0.97 15.32
N HIS A 116 -2.18 0.03 14.38
CA HIS A 116 -2.86 -1.26 14.56
C HIS A 116 -2.03 -2.49 14.23
N VAL A 117 -1.26 -2.48 13.14
CA VAL A 117 -0.57 -3.66 12.61
C VAL A 117 0.57 -4.10 13.53
N CYS A 118 0.63 -5.41 13.86
CA CYS A 118 1.76 -6.04 14.55
C CYS A 118 2.33 -7.19 13.71
N PRO A 119 3.63 -7.51 13.86
CA PRO A 119 4.24 -8.65 13.18
C PRO A 119 3.53 -9.96 13.47
N GLY A 120 3.45 -10.83 12.47
CA GLY A 120 2.85 -12.15 12.59
C GLY A 120 1.32 -12.18 12.66
N GLU A 121 0.62 -11.04 12.60
CA GLU A 121 -0.85 -10.98 12.51
C GLU A 121 -1.34 -11.41 11.12
N PHE A 122 -2.55 -12.01 11.06
CA PHE A 122 -3.31 -12.27 9.84
C PHE A 122 -4.42 -11.22 9.73
N ILE A 123 -4.27 -10.30 8.77
CA ILE A 123 -5.13 -9.12 8.63
C ILE A 123 -5.86 -9.16 7.29
N MET A 124 -7.16 -8.96 7.32
CA MET A 124 -7.96 -8.82 6.12
C MET A 124 -8.53 -7.41 6.00
N GLY A 125 -8.54 -6.89 4.77
CA GLY A 125 -9.10 -5.57 4.49
C GLY A 125 -10.00 -5.58 3.27
N ALA A 126 -11.07 -4.80 3.31
CA ALA A 126 -11.93 -4.58 2.15
C ALA A 126 -11.30 -3.55 1.19
N ASP A 127 -10.00 -3.71 0.96
CA ASP A 127 -9.18 -2.94 0.03
C ASP A 127 -8.03 -3.81 -0.51
N SER A 128 -7.73 -3.69 -1.80
CA SER A 128 -6.73 -4.51 -2.48
C SER A 128 -5.31 -4.30 -1.95
N HIS A 129 -4.96 -3.07 -1.50
CA HIS A 129 -3.63 -2.74 -0.99
C HIS A 129 -3.41 -3.10 0.50
N THR A 130 -4.28 -3.91 1.09
CA THR A 130 -4.09 -4.50 2.43
C THR A 130 -2.76 -5.28 2.54
N CYS A 131 -2.19 -5.72 1.42
CA CYS A 131 -0.86 -6.31 1.33
C CYS A 131 0.27 -5.42 1.88
N THR A 132 0.07 -4.11 2.00
CA THR A 132 1.01 -3.15 2.61
C THR A 132 1.53 -3.60 3.99
N TYR A 133 0.71 -4.31 4.77
CA TYR A 133 1.05 -4.68 6.15
C TYR A 133 2.17 -5.73 6.26
N GLY A 134 2.48 -6.39 5.16
CA GLY A 134 3.64 -7.28 5.08
C GLY A 134 4.99 -6.60 5.27
N ALA A 135 5.05 -5.28 5.12
CA ALA A 135 6.24 -4.49 5.46
C ALA A 135 6.62 -4.58 6.94
N LEU A 136 5.63 -4.80 7.82
CA LEU A 136 5.82 -5.05 9.25
C LEU A 136 5.81 -6.56 9.60
N GLY A 137 5.92 -7.44 8.61
CA GLY A 137 5.91 -8.89 8.83
C GLY A 137 4.55 -9.51 9.17
N ALA A 138 3.44 -8.81 8.86
CA ALA A 138 2.09 -9.34 8.97
C ALA A 138 1.63 -9.96 7.64
N PHE A 139 0.69 -10.90 7.67
CA PHE A 139 0.01 -11.37 6.48
C PHE A 139 -1.23 -10.49 6.23
N GLY A 140 -1.09 -9.49 5.37
CA GLY A 140 -2.20 -8.61 4.98
C GLY A 140 -2.76 -9.00 3.62
N THR A 141 -4.08 -9.15 3.47
CA THR A 141 -4.70 -9.49 2.19
C THR A 141 -6.04 -8.80 1.97
N GLY A 142 -6.26 -8.35 0.73
CA GLY A 142 -7.52 -7.76 0.29
C GLY A 142 -8.62 -8.81 0.09
N ILE A 143 -9.84 -8.46 0.50
CA ILE A 143 -11.06 -9.27 0.35
C ILE A 143 -12.24 -8.41 -0.12
N GLY A 144 -13.27 -9.05 -0.65
CA GLY A 144 -14.52 -8.38 -1.03
C GLY A 144 -15.43 -8.06 0.16
N CYS A 145 -16.42 -7.19 -0.06
CA CYS A 145 -17.38 -6.78 0.97
C CYS A 145 -18.14 -7.96 1.59
N THR A 146 -18.44 -9.01 0.83
CA THR A 146 -19.16 -10.21 1.31
C THR A 146 -18.29 -11.02 2.28
N ASP A 147 -17.01 -11.24 1.92
CA ASP A 147 -16.07 -11.95 2.79
C ASP A 147 -15.77 -11.12 4.04
N PHE A 148 -15.68 -9.78 3.88
CA PHE A 148 -15.53 -8.87 5.00
C PHE A 148 -16.72 -8.96 5.97
N LEU A 149 -17.95 -8.95 5.44
CA LEU A 149 -19.15 -9.15 6.26
C LEU A 149 -19.13 -10.49 7.02
N TYR A 150 -18.74 -11.57 6.34
CA TYR A 150 -18.60 -12.88 6.97
C TYR A 150 -17.60 -12.84 8.11
N ALA A 151 -16.39 -12.31 7.86
CA ALA A 151 -15.35 -12.20 8.88
C ALA A 151 -15.76 -11.29 10.04
N MET A 152 -16.50 -10.20 9.77
CA MET A 152 -17.00 -9.27 10.78
C MET A 152 -17.98 -9.94 11.78
N VAL A 153 -18.83 -10.86 11.30
CA VAL A 153 -19.84 -11.52 12.15
C VAL A 153 -19.37 -12.83 12.75
N THR A 154 -18.36 -13.49 12.17
CA THR A 154 -17.85 -14.79 12.66
C THR A 154 -16.49 -14.70 13.36
N GLY A 155 -15.72 -13.64 13.11
CA GLY A 155 -14.31 -13.54 13.52
C GLY A 155 -13.37 -14.42 12.71
N GLN A 156 -13.88 -15.10 11.68
CA GLN A 156 -13.18 -16.11 10.90
C GLN A 156 -13.30 -15.84 9.40
N SER A 157 -12.38 -16.40 8.64
CA SER A 157 -12.42 -16.46 7.18
C SER A 157 -11.74 -17.75 6.71
N TRP A 158 -11.57 -17.87 5.40
CA TRP A 158 -10.85 -18.98 4.80
C TRP A 158 -9.67 -18.48 3.98
N VAL A 159 -8.68 -19.32 3.83
CA VAL A 159 -7.53 -19.06 2.97
C VAL A 159 -7.14 -20.32 2.21
N LEU A 160 -6.98 -20.20 0.90
CA LEU A 160 -6.20 -21.16 0.12
C LEU A 160 -4.73 -20.77 0.29
N VAL A 161 -3.94 -21.65 0.89
CA VAL A 161 -2.51 -21.38 1.18
C VAL A 161 -1.76 -21.15 -0.14
N PRO A 162 -1.20 -19.94 -0.38
CA PRO A 162 -0.51 -19.66 -1.62
C PRO A 162 0.88 -20.30 -1.68
N ASP A 163 1.44 -20.41 -2.88
CA ASP A 163 2.89 -20.57 -3.04
C ASP A 163 3.60 -19.23 -2.87
N THR A 164 4.91 -19.28 -2.63
CA THR A 164 5.74 -18.11 -2.38
C THR A 164 6.85 -17.99 -3.42
N ILE A 165 6.97 -16.80 -4.00
CA ILE A 165 8.07 -16.38 -4.84
C ILE A 165 8.97 -15.48 -4.01
N ARG A 166 10.28 -15.80 -3.97
CA ARG A 166 11.26 -15.03 -3.21
C ARG A 166 12.05 -14.11 -4.13
N PHE A 167 12.22 -12.86 -3.67
CA PHE A 167 13.05 -11.83 -4.27
C PHE A 167 14.19 -11.52 -3.32
N ASN A 168 15.38 -12.03 -3.60
CA ASN A 168 16.60 -11.71 -2.86
C ASN A 168 17.13 -10.37 -3.37
N LEU A 169 17.16 -9.39 -2.50
CA LEU A 169 17.66 -8.05 -2.79
C LEU A 169 19.11 -7.95 -2.32
N HIS A 170 20.02 -7.56 -3.22
CA HIS A 170 21.44 -7.41 -2.96
C HIS A 170 21.89 -5.96 -3.17
N GLY A 171 22.89 -5.52 -2.41
CA GLY A 171 23.43 -4.16 -2.52
C GLY A 171 22.55 -3.08 -1.94
N LYS A 172 22.60 -1.89 -2.53
CA LYS A 172 21.84 -0.69 -2.09
C LYS A 172 21.32 0.09 -3.29
N LEU A 173 20.18 0.74 -3.11
CA LEU A 173 19.69 1.71 -4.08
C LEU A 173 20.69 2.88 -4.16
N ARG A 174 20.97 3.31 -5.40
CA ARG A 174 21.84 4.49 -5.63
C ARG A 174 21.08 5.78 -5.34
N GLU A 175 21.81 6.85 -5.13
CA GLU A 175 21.24 8.19 -5.05
C GLU A 175 20.37 8.49 -6.28
N GLY A 176 19.19 9.11 -6.07
CA GLY A 176 18.21 9.36 -7.12
C GLY A 176 17.32 8.18 -7.49
N VAL A 177 17.52 6.98 -6.90
CA VAL A 177 16.72 5.77 -7.11
C VAL A 177 16.03 5.36 -5.82
N TYR A 178 14.76 5.04 -5.89
CA TYR A 178 13.90 4.80 -4.72
C TYR A 178 13.21 3.44 -4.77
N ALA A 179 12.67 3.00 -3.65
CA ALA A 179 11.97 1.71 -3.54
C ALA A 179 10.83 1.54 -4.57
N ARG A 180 10.25 2.65 -5.03
CA ARG A 180 9.25 2.62 -6.09
C ARG A 180 9.83 2.26 -7.45
N ASP A 181 11.01 2.76 -7.79
CA ASP A 181 11.70 2.39 -9.03
C ASP A 181 12.06 0.89 -9.00
N LEU A 182 12.49 0.38 -7.84
CA LEU A 182 12.73 -1.05 -7.62
C LEU A 182 11.46 -1.86 -7.86
N MET A 183 10.34 -1.49 -7.22
CA MET A 183 9.12 -2.30 -7.34
C MET A 183 8.49 -2.23 -8.72
N LEU A 184 8.51 -1.07 -9.40
CA LEU A 184 8.09 -0.97 -10.80
C LEU A 184 8.99 -1.83 -11.71
N SER A 185 10.30 -1.84 -11.49
CA SER A 185 11.23 -2.71 -12.24
C SER A 185 10.91 -4.19 -12.04
N ILE A 186 10.58 -4.60 -10.80
CA ILE A 186 10.15 -5.98 -10.51
C ILE A 186 8.83 -6.29 -11.24
N ILE A 187 7.84 -5.39 -11.19
CA ILE A 187 6.56 -5.57 -11.90
C ILE A 187 6.79 -5.66 -13.41
N GLY A 188 7.64 -4.80 -13.99
CA GLY A 188 8.01 -4.87 -15.41
C GLY A 188 8.69 -6.19 -15.78
N MET A 189 9.49 -6.76 -14.87
CA MET A 189 10.20 -8.03 -15.08
C MET A 189 9.27 -9.25 -15.00
N VAL A 190 8.34 -9.28 -14.03
CA VAL A 190 7.47 -10.45 -13.81
C VAL A 190 6.13 -10.34 -14.53
N GLY A 191 5.69 -9.14 -14.90
CA GLY A 191 4.38 -8.82 -15.46
C GLY A 191 3.29 -8.64 -14.38
N ALA A 192 2.20 -7.99 -14.74
CA ALA A 192 1.05 -7.71 -13.84
C ALA A 192 0.37 -8.98 -13.29
N ASN A 193 0.58 -10.15 -13.90
CA ASN A 193 0.06 -11.45 -13.47
C ASN A 193 1.15 -12.43 -13.03
N GLY A 194 2.41 -12.01 -12.97
CA GLY A 194 3.55 -12.91 -12.74
C GLY A 194 3.57 -13.57 -11.36
N CYS A 195 2.92 -12.93 -10.39
CA CYS A 195 2.77 -13.44 -9.02
C CYS A 195 1.30 -13.75 -8.68
N ASN A 196 0.46 -14.07 -9.68
CA ASN A 196 -0.98 -14.25 -9.47
C ASN A 196 -1.27 -15.30 -8.39
N TYR A 197 -2.00 -14.87 -7.34
CA TYR A 197 -2.32 -15.66 -6.16
C TYR A 197 -1.10 -16.21 -5.38
N LYS A 198 0.06 -15.60 -5.51
CA LYS A 198 1.29 -15.98 -4.80
C LYS A 198 1.60 -14.97 -3.68
N ILE A 199 2.61 -15.27 -2.92
CA ILE A 199 3.21 -14.34 -1.97
C ILE A 199 4.54 -13.88 -2.55
N MET A 200 4.81 -12.58 -2.49
CA MET A 200 6.12 -12.00 -2.80
C MET A 200 6.90 -11.84 -1.50
N GLU A 201 7.89 -12.68 -1.26
CA GLU A 201 8.78 -12.54 -0.11
C GLU A 201 10.02 -11.74 -0.53
N PHE A 202 10.21 -10.57 0.08
CA PHE A 202 11.42 -9.76 -0.09
C PHE A 202 12.43 -10.08 1.01
N ALA A 203 13.65 -10.45 0.63
CA ALA A 203 14.68 -10.94 1.53
C ALA A 203 16.08 -10.51 1.08
N GLY A 204 17.12 -10.92 1.82
CA GLY A 204 18.51 -10.56 1.55
C GLY A 204 18.94 -9.27 2.25
N GLU A 205 20.24 -8.96 2.17
CA GLU A 205 20.80 -7.77 2.82
C GLU A 205 20.20 -6.47 2.29
N GLY A 206 19.87 -6.42 1.00
CA GLY A 206 19.23 -5.27 0.37
C GLY A 206 17.86 -4.97 1.00
N ALA A 207 17.07 -6.01 1.34
CA ALA A 207 15.78 -5.82 2.02
C ALA A 207 15.95 -5.30 3.46
N HIS A 208 17.01 -5.71 4.17
CA HIS A 208 17.34 -5.19 5.50
C HIS A 208 17.85 -3.74 5.45
N ASN A 209 18.51 -3.35 4.35
CA ASN A 209 18.97 -1.97 4.15
C ASN A 209 17.80 -0.99 4.00
N LEU A 210 16.67 -1.41 3.41
CA LEU A 210 15.49 -0.57 3.25
C LEU A 210 14.92 -0.15 4.63
N ASP A 211 14.45 1.08 4.70
CA ASP A 211 13.68 1.57 5.86
C ASP A 211 12.22 1.09 5.82
N ILE A 212 11.43 1.46 6.83
CA ILE A 212 10.03 1.02 6.92
C ILE A 212 9.19 1.61 5.78
N ASP A 213 9.39 2.88 5.42
CA ASP A 213 8.63 3.55 4.36
C ASP A 213 8.90 2.88 3.00
N GLU A 214 10.15 2.53 2.73
CA GLU A 214 10.56 1.80 1.52
C GLU A 214 9.96 0.39 1.45
N ARG A 215 9.94 -0.34 2.59
CA ARG A 215 9.30 -1.67 2.68
C ARG A 215 7.78 -1.57 2.47
N LEU A 216 7.14 -0.51 2.96
CA LEU A 216 5.72 -0.24 2.72
C LEU A 216 5.43 -0.05 1.23
N VAL A 217 6.32 0.61 0.48
CA VAL A 217 6.21 0.75 -0.98
C VAL A 217 6.24 -0.61 -1.67
N LEU A 218 7.20 -1.47 -1.34
CA LEU A 218 7.33 -2.81 -1.96
C LEU A 218 6.09 -3.66 -1.70
N CYS A 219 5.68 -3.78 -0.44
CA CYS A 219 4.55 -4.63 -0.06
C CYS A 219 3.23 -4.09 -0.60
N ASN A 220 3.05 -2.77 -0.66
CA ASN A 220 1.84 -2.13 -1.20
C ASN A 220 1.63 -2.49 -2.67
N LEU A 221 2.65 -2.41 -3.50
CA LEU A 221 2.55 -2.69 -4.94
C LEU A 221 2.57 -4.20 -5.29
N ALA A 222 2.73 -5.10 -4.33
CA ALA A 222 2.75 -6.54 -4.60
C ALA A 222 1.45 -7.02 -5.28
N VAL A 223 0.30 -6.43 -4.93
CA VAL A 223 -0.99 -6.75 -5.56
C VAL A 223 -1.01 -6.40 -7.05
N GLU A 224 -0.21 -5.45 -7.50
CA GLU A 224 -0.14 -5.05 -8.90
C GLU A 224 0.66 -6.05 -9.78
N ALA A 225 1.41 -6.97 -9.15
CA ALA A 225 1.95 -8.17 -9.79
C ALA A 225 1.00 -9.40 -9.67
N GLY A 226 -0.22 -9.20 -9.14
CA GLY A 226 -1.21 -10.25 -8.89
C GLY A 226 -1.06 -10.97 -7.55
N ALA A 227 -0.13 -10.58 -6.69
CA ALA A 227 0.14 -11.28 -5.44
C ALA A 227 -0.99 -11.08 -4.40
N LYS A 228 -1.15 -12.08 -3.53
CA LYS A 228 -2.04 -12.01 -2.37
C LYS A 228 -1.48 -11.07 -1.29
N THR A 229 -0.16 -11.07 -1.13
CA THR A 229 0.55 -10.16 -0.25
C THR A 229 2.02 -10.05 -0.66
N GLY A 230 2.66 -8.93 -0.31
CA GLY A 230 4.10 -8.79 -0.22
C GLY A 230 4.51 -8.91 1.25
N ILE A 231 5.65 -9.48 1.57
CA ILE A 231 6.11 -9.63 2.94
C ILE A 231 7.62 -9.45 3.05
N VAL A 232 8.06 -8.67 4.04
CA VAL A 232 9.47 -8.49 4.39
C VAL A 232 9.74 -9.19 5.73
N GLU A 233 10.96 -9.68 5.92
CA GLU A 233 11.37 -10.26 7.19
C GLU A 233 11.37 -9.18 8.29
N PRO A 234 10.61 -9.38 9.40
CA PRO A 234 10.65 -8.44 10.51
C PRO A 234 12.02 -8.50 11.20
N ASP A 235 12.61 -7.33 11.38
CA ASP A 235 13.89 -7.09 12.01
C ASP A 235 13.78 -6.05 13.14
N GLU A 236 14.91 -5.56 13.62
CA GLU A 236 14.98 -4.56 14.68
C GLU A 236 14.27 -3.25 14.30
N LYS A 237 14.29 -2.84 13.03
CA LYS A 237 13.57 -1.64 12.55
C LYS A 237 12.05 -1.80 12.72
N VAL A 238 11.51 -3.00 12.44
CA VAL A 238 10.09 -3.31 12.65
C VAL A 238 9.75 -3.31 14.14
N VAL A 239 10.61 -3.89 14.98
CA VAL A 239 10.42 -3.90 16.43
C VAL A 239 10.37 -2.47 16.96
N GLU A 240 11.37 -1.65 16.62
CA GLU A 240 11.44 -0.24 17.03
C GLU A 240 10.20 0.55 16.56
N TYR A 241 9.81 0.40 15.30
CA TYR A 241 8.64 1.08 14.73
C TYR A 241 7.34 0.73 15.47
N VAL A 242 7.15 -0.54 15.81
CA VAL A 242 5.93 -1.02 16.47
C VAL A 242 5.93 -0.64 17.95
N GLU A 243 7.05 -0.80 18.66
CA GLU A 243 7.16 -0.55 20.09
C GLU A 243 7.20 0.94 20.44
N SER A 244 7.83 1.77 19.62
CA SER A 244 7.78 3.24 19.79
C SER A 244 6.36 3.81 19.70
N ARG A 245 5.44 3.05 19.06
CA ARG A 245 4.01 3.38 18.94
C ARG A 245 3.14 2.70 20.00
N GLY A 246 3.75 2.17 21.08
CA GLY A 246 3.06 1.56 22.23
C GLY A 246 2.44 0.19 21.95
N ARG A 247 2.83 -0.48 20.87
CA ARG A 247 2.39 -1.84 20.53
C ARG A 247 3.48 -2.85 20.85
N LYS A 248 3.18 -4.15 20.78
CA LYS A 248 4.15 -5.22 21.02
C LYS A 248 4.55 -5.89 19.71
N ALA A 249 5.84 -6.02 19.47
CA ALA A 249 6.40 -6.76 18.35
C ALA A 249 6.59 -8.23 18.71
N GLU A 250 5.48 -8.97 18.84
CA GLU A 250 5.48 -10.42 19.07
C GLU A 250 5.45 -11.18 17.73
N ASN A 251 5.73 -12.48 17.74
CA ASN A 251 5.63 -13.35 16.55
C ASN A 251 6.46 -12.92 15.34
N LEU A 252 7.74 -12.63 15.56
CA LEU A 252 8.70 -12.29 14.52
C LEU A 252 9.06 -13.54 13.70
N PHE A 253 8.14 -13.97 12.84
CA PHE A 253 8.35 -15.16 12.00
C PHE A 253 9.39 -14.90 10.91
N LYS A 254 10.29 -15.88 10.74
CA LYS A 254 11.30 -15.94 9.67
C LYS A 254 11.10 -17.22 8.86
N SER A 255 11.45 -17.17 7.59
CA SER A 255 11.56 -18.37 6.77
C SER A 255 12.74 -19.21 7.26
N ASP A 256 12.59 -20.55 7.25
CA ASP A 256 13.69 -21.44 7.62
C ASP A 256 14.80 -21.38 6.56
N ASP A 257 16.06 -21.61 6.95
CA ASP A 257 17.22 -21.50 6.03
C ASP A 257 17.14 -22.48 4.84
N ASP A 258 16.45 -23.59 5.05
CA ASP A 258 16.23 -24.64 4.07
C ASP A 258 14.81 -24.58 3.43
N ALA A 259 14.12 -23.45 3.55
CA ALA A 259 12.80 -23.25 2.95
C ALA A 259 12.86 -23.34 1.43
N VAL A 260 11.86 -24.03 0.85
CA VAL A 260 11.74 -24.20 -0.61
C VAL A 260 10.68 -23.26 -1.15
N PHE A 261 11.09 -22.38 -2.04
CA PHE A 261 10.24 -21.42 -2.75
C PHE A 261 9.87 -21.94 -4.13
N GLU A 262 8.70 -21.55 -4.66
CA GLU A 262 8.31 -21.90 -6.03
C GLU A 262 9.29 -21.32 -7.06
N LYS A 263 9.74 -20.09 -6.82
CA LYS A 263 10.72 -19.39 -7.63
C LYS A 263 11.53 -18.43 -6.79
N VAL A 264 12.76 -18.21 -7.18
CA VAL A 264 13.67 -17.24 -6.55
C VAL A 264 14.19 -16.31 -7.64
N TYR A 265 14.16 -15.02 -7.37
CA TYR A 265 14.81 -14.00 -8.19
C TYR A 265 15.88 -13.30 -7.37
N ASP A 266 17.05 -13.12 -7.96
CA ASP A 266 18.13 -12.31 -7.39
C ASP A 266 18.13 -10.94 -8.06
N ILE A 267 18.00 -9.86 -7.27
CA ILE A 267 17.89 -8.48 -7.73
C ILE A 267 19.06 -7.69 -7.17
N ASN A 268 19.86 -7.13 -8.07
CA ASN A 268 20.95 -6.21 -7.69
C ASN A 268 20.40 -4.78 -7.63
N LEU A 269 20.32 -4.19 -6.44
CA LEU A 269 19.81 -2.85 -6.22
C LEU A 269 20.67 -1.77 -6.87
N ASP A 270 21.97 -2.01 -7.02
CA ASP A 270 22.90 -1.07 -7.66
C ASP A 270 22.62 -0.89 -9.17
N GLU A 271 21.87 -1.80 -9.80
CA GLU A 271 21.52 -1.77 -11.23
C GLU A 271 20.16 -1.11 -11.51
N ILE A 272 19.37 -0.87 -10.48
CA ILE A 272 18.05 -0.23 -10.62
C ILE A 272 18.24 1.23 -11.08
N LYS A 273 17.35 1.67 -11.97
CA LYS A 273 17.33 3.00 -12.55
C LYS A 273 16.01 3.69 -12.26
N PRO A 274 15.94 5.03 -12.36
CA PRO A 274 14.65 5.72 -12.39
C PRO A 274 13.82 5.23 -13.57
N VAL A 275 12.62 4.73 -13.27
CA VAL A 275 11.70 4.15 -14.26
C VAL A 275 10.31 4.77 -14.16
N VAL A 276 9.54 4.63 -15.22
CA VAL A 276 8.11 4.96 -15.24
C VAL A 276 7.31 3.83 -15.87
N ALA A 277 6.11 3.58 -15.33
CA ALA A 277 5.13 2.73 -15.99
C ALA A 277 4.27 3.60 -16.91
N ARG A 278 4.20 3.22 -18.19
CA ARG A 278 3.44 3.93 -19.22
C ARG A 278 1.94 3.61 -19.14
N PRO A 279 1.06 4.52 -19.57
CA PRO A 279 -0.36 4.23 -19.71
C PRO A 279 -0.58 3.11 -20.76
N HIS A 280 -1.47 2.16 -20.57
CA HIS A 280 -2.45 1.99 -19.49
C HIS A 280 -2.20 0.68 -18.74
N GLN A 281 -0.95 0.28 -18.61
CA GLN A 281 -0.54 -0.99 -17.98
C GLN A 281 0.62 -0.72 -17.03
N ILE A 282 0.51 -1.21 -15.80
CA ILE A 282 1.53 -0.96 -14.78
C ILE A 282 2.85 -1.71 -15.05
N ASP A 283 2.80 -2.80 -15.81
CA ASP A 283 3.95 -3.59 -16.21
C ASP A 283 4.63 -3.13 -17.52
N ASP A 284 4.09 -2.10 -18.16
CA ASP A 284 4.75 -1.41 -19.28
C ASP A 284 5.77 -0.39 -18.75
N VAL A 285 6.85 -0.91 -18.15
CA VAL A 285 7.88 -0.15 -17.45
C VAL A 285 9.07 0.12 -18.37
N VAL A 286 9.47 1.39 -18.44
CA VAL A 286 10.61 1.87 -19.24
C VAL A 286 11.53 2.76 -18.41
N ASP A 287 12.77 2.95 -18.84
CA ASP A 287 13.67 4.01 -18.31
C ASP A 287 12.97 5.37 -18.44
N ALA A 288 12.95 6.18 -17.38
CA ALA A 288 12.29 7.48 -17.39
C ALA A 288 12.81 8.39 -18.52
N LYS A 289 14.05 8.22 -18.97
CA LYS A 289 14.66 8.96 -20.08
C LYS A 289 14.03 8.65 -21.43
N GLU A 290 13.41 7.47 -21.61
CA GLU A 290 12.76 7.09 -22.87
C GLU A 290 11.46 7.89 -23.13
N VAL A 291 10.89 8.47 -22.09
CA VAL A 291 9.65 9.28 -22.16
C VAL A 291 9.87 10.74 -21.77
N ALA A 292 11.11 11.21 -21.77
CA ALA A 292 11.49 12.56 -21.32
C ALA A 292 10.89 13.74 -22.12
N ASP A 293 10.30 13.48 -23.29
CA ASP A 293 9.64 14.51 -24.09
C ASP A 293 8.13 14.59 -23.87
N VAL A 294 7.56 13.70 -23.06
CA VAL A 294 6.13 13.68 -22.75
C VAL A 294 5.79 14.85 -21.84
N LYS A 295 4.99 15.81 -22.35
CA LYS A 295 4.45 16.93 -21.55
C LYS A 295 3.41 16.42 -20.58
N ILE A 296 3.32 17.05 -19.42
CA ILE A 296 2.36 16.73 -18.39
C ILE A 296 1.48 17.94 -18.05
N ASP A 297 0.23 17.67 -17.67
CA ASP A 297 -0.74 18.67 -17.21
C ASP A 297 -0.88 18.64 -15.69
N GLU A 298 -0.61 17.49 -15.10
CA GLU A 298 -0.71 17.31 -13.65
C GLU A 298 0.39 16.37 -13.12
N ALA A 299 0.85 16.64 -11.91
CA ALA A 299 1.72 15.80 -11.12
C ALA A 299 1.06 15.51 -9.76
N PHE A 300 1.16 14.28 -9.27
CA PHE A 300 0.61 13.90 -7.98
C PHE A 300 1.61 13.11 -7.13
N LEU A 301 1.89 13.62 -5.93
CA LEU A 301 2.66 12.96 -4.87
C LEU A 301 1.74 12.61 -3.70
N GLY A 302 1.53 11.34 -3.42
CA GLY A 302 0.63 10.89 -2.36
C GLY A 302 0.15 9.45 -2.55
N SER A 303 -1.04 9.15 -2.09
CA SER A 303 -1.71 7.84 -2.08
C SER A 303 -1.24 6.90 -0.96
N CYS A 304 -1.76 5.66 -0.95
CA CYS A 304 -1.34 4.64 0.01
C CYS A 304 0.08 4.11 -0.23
N ASN A 305 0.63 4.34 -1.41
CA ASN A 305 1.97 3.88 -1.74
C ASN A 305 3.05 4.89 -1.35
N ASN A 306 2.78 6.19 -1.47
CA ASN A 306 3.73 7.28 -1.22
C ASN A 306 3.10 8.41 -0.38
N GLY A 307 3.82 9.53 -0.21
CA GLY A 307 3.38 10.68 0.59
C GLY A 307 3.75 10.56 2.06
N ARG A 308 4.67 9.66 2.41
CA ARG A 308 5.29 9.55 3.74
C ARG A 308 6.40 10.59 3.89
N ILE A 309 6.93 10.71 5.10
CA ILE A 309 7.84 11.81 5.41
C ILE A 309 9.12 11.81 4.55
N GLU A 310 9.68 10.63 4.25
CA GLU A 310 10.90 10.56 3.45
C GLU A 310 10.65 11.01 2.00
N GLU A 311 9.53 10.61 1.39
CA GLU A 311 9.21 11.07 0.04
C GLU A 311 8.88 12.57 0.00
N LEU A 312 8.28 13.12 1.06
CA LEU A 312 8.06 14.56 1.19
C LEU A 312 9.36 15.34 1.34
N ARG A 313 10.34 14.80 2.09
CA ARG A 313 11.71 15.38 2.20
C ARG A 313 12.40 15.40 0.84
N VAL A 314 12.36 14.29 0.10
CA VAL A 314 12.90 14.20 -1.27
C VAL A 314 12.26 15.25 -2.18
N ALA A 315 10.94 15.36 -2.16
CA ALA A 315 10.22 16.35 -2.97
C ALA A 315 10.60 17.79 -2.58
N ALA A 316 10.68 18.09 -1.29
CA ALA A 316 11.06 19.42 -0.80
C ALA A 316 12.49 19.80 -1.19
N GLU A 317 13.44 18.87 -1.12
CA GLU A 317 14.83 19.13 -1.54
C GLU A 317 14.92 19.45 -3.03
N ILE A 318 14.19 18.71 -3.87
CA ILE A 318 14.12 18.95 -5.32
C ILE A 318 13.44 20.29 -5.65
N LEU A 319 12.40 20.68 -4.90
CA LEU A 319 11.63 21.92 -5.09
C LEU A 319 12.31 23.17 -4.54
N LYS A 320 13.22 23.01 -3.60
CA LYS A 320 13.83 24.13 -2.87
C LYS A 320 14.41 25.20 -3.80
N GLY A 321 13.85 26.41 -3.71
CA GLY A 321 14.24 27.55 -4.55
C GLY A 321 13.78 27.46 -6.03
N LYS A 322 12.96 26.47 -6.37
CA LYS A 322 12.40 26.29 -7.70
C LYS A 322 10.89 26.51 -7.70
N LYS A 323 10.30 26.60 -8.88
CA LYS A 323 8.85 26.73 -9.08
C LYS A 323 8.33 25.57 -9.91
N VAL A 324 7.12 25.15 -9.60
CA VAL A 324 6.33 24.27 -10.46
C VAL A 324 6.08 25.00 -11.80
N SER A 325 6.13 24.28 -12.89
CA SER A 325 5.81 24.84 -14.22
C SER A 325 4.41 25.44 -14.25
N ASP A 326 4.24 26.61 -14.85
CA ASP A 326 2.93 27.28 -15.00
C ASP A 326 1.89 26.43 -15.75
N SER A 327 2.33 25.41 -16.50
CA SER A 327 1.47 24.48 -17.22
C SER A 327 1.04 23.26 -16.41
N VAL A 328 1.51 23.10 -15.17
CA VAL A 328 1.32 21.89 -14.37
C VAL A 328 0.61 22.19 -13.05
N ARG A 329 -0.40 21.42 -12.74
CA ARG A 329 -0.96 21.32 -11.38
C ARG A 329 -0.17 20.28 -10.59
N PHE A 330 0.56 20.70 -9.56
CA PHE A 330 1.26 19.75 -8.69
C PHE A 330 0.51 19.57 -7.38
N LEU A 331 -0.07 18.38 -7.18
CA LEU A 331 -0.85 18.01 -6.01
C LEU A 331 0.02 17.18 -5.06
N ILE A 332 0.05 17.55 -3.78
CA ILE A 332 0.80 16.84 -2.74
C ILE A 332 -0.17 16.47 -1.61
N ALA A 333 -0.35 15.18 -1.35
CA ALA A 333 -1.20 14.66 -0.28
C ALA A 333 -0.35 13.86 0.73
N PRO A 334 -0.06 14.39 1.93
CA PRO A 334 0.61 13.64 2.98
C PRO A 334 -0.19 12.39 3.37
N ALA A 335 0.50 11.28 3.70
CA ALA A 335 -0.13 9.99 3.92
C ALA A 335 -1.02 9.95 5.18
N SER A 336 -0.70 10.74 6.21
CA SER A 336 -1.50 10.86 7.43
C SER A 336 -1.33 12.23 8.09
N ASN A 337 -2.20 12.51 9.07
CA ASN A 337 -2.08 13.73 9.87
C ASN A 337 -0.77 13.77 10.67
N GLU A 338 -0.25 12.62 11.09
CA GLU A 338 1.05 12.52 11.77
C GLU A 338 2.16 12.99 10.83
N VAL A 339 2.19 12.45 9.62
CA VAL A 339 3.14 12.87 8.57
C VAL A 339 2.96 14.34 8.19
N TYR A 340 1.70 14.81 8.11
CA TYR A 340 1.43 16.22 7.79
C TYR A 340 1.98 17.16 8.85
N ILE A 341 1.77 16.86 10.15
CA ILE A 341 2.29 17.65 11.26
C ILE A 341 3.82 17.64 11.23
N GLN A 342 4.44 16.49 11.04
CA GLN A 342 5.89 16.39 10.92
C GLN A 342 6.42 17.21 9.73
N ALA A 343 5.77 17.17 8.58
CA ALA A 343 6.14 17.98 7.41
C ALA A 343 6.00 19.49 7.67
N LEU A 344 5.01 19.91 8.48
CA LEU A 344 4.89 21.30 8.95
C LEU A 344 6.06 21.69 9.87
N ASP A 345 6.35 20.85 10.85
CA ASP A 345 7.43 21.12 11.83
C ASP A 345 8.81 21.19 11.17
N GLU A 346 9.01 20.44 10.09
CA GLU A 346 10.24 20.46 9.28
C GLU A 346 10.28 21.58 8.23
N GLY A 347 9.18 22.36 8.08
CA GLY A 347 9.09 23.45 7.08
C GLY A 347 8.92 22.97 5.63
N LEU A 348 8.60 21.69 5.40
CA LEU A 348 8.42 21.16 4.05
C LEU A 348 7.18 21.73 3.36
N ILE A 349 6.13 21.98 4.14
CA ILE A 349 4.88 22.56 3.62
C ILE A 349 5.11 23.98 3.08
N ASP A 350 5.94 24.78 3.73
CA ASP A 350 6.29 26.12 3.26
C ASP A 350 6.98 26.04 1.90
N ILE A 351 7.96 25.11 1.74
CA ILE A 351 8.65 24.86 0.47
C ILE A 351 7.65 24.50 -0.64
N PHE A 352 6.70 23.62 -0.34
CA PHE A 352 5.68 23.21 -1.32
C PHE A 352 4.81 24.39 -1.74
N MET A 353 4.28 25.15 -0.79
CA MET A 353 3.46 26.33 -1.06
C MET A 353 4.23 27.41 -1.81
N GLU A 354 5.46 27.71 -1.41
CA GLU A 354 6.31 28.64 -2.10
C GLU A 354 6.64 28.22 -3.52
N SER A 355 6.78 26.91 -3.78
CA SER A 355 7.04 26.40 -5.14
C SER A 355 5.81 26.49 -6.07
N GLY A 356 4.61 26.72 -5.52
CA GLY A 356 3.35 26.72 -6.27
C GLY A 356 2.63 25.38 -6.32
N ALA A 357 3.05 24.39 -5.51
CA ALA A 357 2.32 23.13 -5.35
C ALA A 357 1.04 23.33 -4.52
N MET A 358 0.04 22.50 -4.73
CA MET A 358 -1.21 22.46 -3.99
C MET A 358 -1.14 21.36 -2.92
N VAL A 359 -0.99 21.73 -1.65
CA VAL A 359 -1.01 20.77 -0.54
C VAL A 359 -2.45 20.44 -0.19
N MET A 360 -2.76 19.15 -0.19
CA MET A 360 -4.10 18.61 0.02
C MET A 360 -4.24 18.03 1.43
N ASN A 361 -5.48 17.74 1.84
CA ASN A 361 -5.71 16.92 3.02
C ASN A 361 -5.25 15.46 2.80
N CYS A 362 -4.99 14.77 3.91
CA CYS A 362 -4.53 13.37 3.89
C CYS A 362 -5.64 12.42 3.42
N ASN A 363 -5.59 12.02 2.16
CA ASN A 363 -6.56 11.09 1.55
C ASN A 363 -5.97 10.39 0.31
N CYS A 364 -6.74 9.47 -0.29
CA CYS A 364 -6.37 8.80 -1.54
C CYS A 364 -6.33 9.71 -2.77
N SER A 365 -7.06 10.83 -2.73
CA SER A 365 -7.04 11.88 -3.77
C SER A 365 -7.24 11.33 -5.19
N VAL A 366 -6.50 11.86 -6.16
CA VAL A 366 -6.60 11.48 -7.57
C VAL A 366 -6.31 9.98 -7.82
N CYS A 367 -5.56 9.33 -6.95
CA CYS A 367 -5.30 7.88 -7.09
C CYS A 367 -6.58 7.03 -7.07
N TRP A 368 -7.62 7.48 -6.35
CA TRP A 368 -8.95 6.87 -6.36
C TRP A 368 -9.77 7.26 -7.61
N GLY A 369 -9.52 8.45 -8.17
CA GLY A 369 -10.12 8.93 -9.42
C GLY A 369 -11.57 9.41 -9.30
N SER A 370 -12.08 9.63 -8.10
CA SER A 370 -13.45 10.08 -7.88
C SER A 370 -13.61 11.13 -6.78
N CYS A 371 -12.52 11.72 -6.31
CA CYS A 371 -12.54 12.74 -5.27
C CYS A 371 -11.89 14.03 -5.78
N GLN A 372 -10.70 14.36 -5.34
CA GLN A 372 -10.00 15.61 -5.65
C GLN A 372 -8.90 15.38 -6.70
N GLY A 373 -8.65 16.36 -7.57
CA GLY A 373 -7.53 16.32 -8.50
C GLY A 373 -7.71 15.36 -9.67
N VAL A 374 -8.95 15.10 -10.11
CA VAL A 374 -9.20 14.24 -11.28
C VAL A 374 -8.84 14.96 -12.57
N ILE A 375 -8.26 14.23 -13.52
CA ILE A 375 -7.83 14.74 -14.82
C ILE A 375 -8.90 14.61 -15.89
N GLY A 376 -8.91 15.58 -16.81
CA GLY A 376 -9.82 15.67 -17.94
C GLY A 376 -9.40 14.82 -19.15
N LYS A 377 -10.18 14.96 -20.24
CA LYS A 377 -9.87 14.31 -21.50
C LYS A 377 -8.54 14.81 -22.07
N ASP A 378 -7.74 13.89 -22.59
CA ASP A 378 -6.43 14.11 -23.22
C ASP A 378 -5.35 14.68 -22.27
N GLU A 379 -5.67 14.91 -20.97
CA GLU A 379 -4.68 15.32 -19.98
C GLU A 379 -3.72 14.17 -19.60
N VAL A 380 -2.48 14.54 -19.29
CA VAL A 380 -1.39 13.65 -18.90
C VAL A 380 -1.03 13.89 -17.43
N LEU A 381 -1.14 12.87 -16.61
CA LEU A 381 -0.74 12.84 -15.21
C LEU A 381 0.52 12.01 -15.03
N ILE A 382 1.51 12.51 -14.28
CA ILE A 382 2.54 11.68 -13.67
C ILE A 382 2.26 11.55 -12.17
N SER A 383 2.30 10.33 -11.63
CA SER A 383 1.76 10.05 -10.30
C SER A 383 2.57 9.03 -9.50
N THR A 384 2.61 9.22 -8.20
CA THR A 384 2.99 8.16 -7.24
C THR A 384 1.81 7.25 -6.87
N GLY A 385 0.67 7.36 -7.53
CA GLY A 385 -0.47 6.47 -7.39
C GLY A 385 -0.15 5.01 -7.76
N THR A 386 -1.06 4.09 -7.50
CA THR A 386 -0.78 2.65 -7.61
C THR A 386 -1.16 2.05 -8.95
N ARG A 387 -2.05 2.70 -9.73
CA ARG A 387 -2.63 2.14 -10.97
C ARG A 387 -2.77 3.20 -12.05
N ASN A 388 -2.69 2.76 -13.31
CA ASN A 388 -2.71 3.64 -14.48
C ASN A 388 -3.63 3.14 -15.63
N PHE A 389 -4.57 2.24 -15.34
CA PHE A 389 -5.54 1.79 -16.35
C PHE A 389 -6.48 2.94 -16.77
N LYS A 390 -7.14 2.79 -17.94
CA LYS A 390 -8.05 3.81 -18.49
C LYS A 390 -9.13 4.23 -17.49
N GLY A 391 -9.26 5.53 -17.28
CA GLY A 391 -10.25 6.10 -16.37
C GLY A 391 -9.88 6.03 -14.88
N ARG A 392 -8.67 5.56 -14.54
CA ARG A 392 -8.26 5.43 -13.14
C ARG A 392 -8.22 6.76 -12.39
N ALA A 393 -7.73 7.81 -13.02
CA ALA A 393 -7.55 9.13 -12.39
C ALA A 393 -8.54 10.19 -12.90
N GLY A 394 -9.62 9.79 -13.57
CA GLY A 394 -10.61 10.72 -14.12
C GLY A 394 -11.15 10.27 -15.47
N HIS A 395 -10.95 11.07 -16.52
CA HIS A 395 -11.50 10.76 -17.83
C HIS A 395 -10.88 9.49 -18.46
N PRO A 396 -11.66 8.59 -19.12
CA PRO A 396 -11.13 7.38 -19.76
C PRO A 396 -10.09 7.62 -20.85
N ASP A 397 -10.17 8.77 -21.55
CA ASP A 397 -9.22 9.18 -22.57
C ASP A 397 -8.13 10.12 -21.99
N SER A 398 -7.72 9.89 -20.75
CA SER A 398 -6.56 10.53 -20.13
C SER A 398 -5.42 9.53 -19.99
N TYR A 399 -4.21 10.02 -19.69
CA TYR A 399 -2.99 9.22 -19.64
C TYR A 399 -2.32 9.36 -18.29
N VAL A 400 -2.11 8.24 -17.60
CA VAL A 400 -1.46 8.21 -16.29
C VAL A 400 -0.13 7.46 -16.38
N TYR A 401 0.96 8.19 -16.11
CA TYR A 401 2.30 7.63 -15.92
C TYR A 401 2.55 7.43 -14.43
N LEU A 402 3.22 6.34 -14.06
CA LEU A 402 3.59 6.08 -12.66
C LEU A 402 5.11 6.18 -12.48
N GLY A 403 5.55 6.95 -11.49
CA GLY A 403 6.97 7.14 -11.18
C GLY A 403 7.22 7.35 -9.69
N SER A 404 8.51 7.46 -9.32
CA SER A 404 8.92 7.76 -7.94
C SER A 404 8.63 9.23 -7.57
N ALA A 405 8.64 9.54 -6.27
CA ALA A 405 8.44 10.91 -5.78
C ALA A 405 9.43 11.90 -6.40
N ALA A 406 10.68 11.48 -6.59
CA ALA A 406 11.70 12.32 -7.25
C ALA A 406 11.36 12.60 -8.71
N THR A 407 11.02 11.55 -9.49
CA THR A 407 10.64 11.68 -10.90
C THR A 407 9.38 12.54 -11.06
N VAL A 408 8.37 12.35 -10.23
CA VAL A 408 7.13 13.15 -10.22
C VAL A 408 7.45 14.63 -9.94
N THR A 409 8.25 14.90 -8.92
CA THR A 409 8.59 16.27 -8.51
C THR A 409 9.45 17.00 -9.56
N ALA A 410 10.47 16.33 -10.10
CA ALA A 410 11.29 16.89 -11.16
C ALA A 410 10.45 17.21 -12.41
N SER A 411 9.52 16.30 -12.76
CA SER A 411 8.61 16.49 -13.88
C SER A 411 7.65 17.66 -13.68
N ALA A 412 7.17 17.88 -12.44
CA ALA A 412 6.32 19.03 -12.11
C ALA A 412 7.04 20.37 -12.34
N ILE A 413 8.33 20.43 -12.05
CA ILE A 413 9.17 21.61 -12.30
C ILE A 413 9.40 21.80 -13.82
N ALA A 414 9.70 20.71 -14.51
CA ALA A 414 10.07 20.77 -15.94
C ALA A 414 8.87 20.93 -16.90
N GLY A 415 7.64 20.64 -16.46
CA GLY A 415 6.46 20.59 -17.33
C GLY A 415 6.41 19.37 -18.27
N LYS A 416 7.30 18.42 -18.08
CA LYS A 416 7.41 17.18 -18.84
C LYS A 416 8.09 16.10 -17.99
N ILE A 417 7.93 14.84 -18.38
CA ILE A 417 8.58 13.73 -17.68
C ILE A 417 10.10 13.91 -17.71
N THR A 418 10.74 13.85 -16.54
CA THR A 418 12.19 13.91 -16.39
C THR A 418 12.62 13.30 -15.04
N THR A 419 13.89 12.96 -14.92
CA THR A 419 14.53 12.53 -13.65
C THR A 419 15.03 13.73 -12.84
N ALA A 420 15.34 13.52 -11.58
CA ALA A 420 15.84 14.56 -10.69
C ALA A 420 17.35 14.82 -10.85
N ASP A 421 18.05 14.14 -11.74
CA ASP A 421 19.50 14.23 -12.02
C ASP A 421 19.91 15.57 -12.62
#